data_9226c63ca9d5b80fa33c0d2a418915ee
#
_entry.id   9226c63ca9d5b80fa33c0d2a418915ee
#
_cell.length_a   1.000
_cell.length_b   1.000
_cell.length_c   1.000
_cell.angle_alpha   90.00
_cell.angle_beta   90.00
_cell.angle_gamma   90.00
#
_symmetry.space_group_name_H-M   'P 1'
#
loop_
_entity.id
_entity.type
_entity.pdbx_description
1 polymer ?
#
loop_
_entity_poly.entity_id
_entity_poly.type
_entity_poly.pdbx_seq_one_letter_code
_entity_poly.pdbx_strand_id
1 'polypeptide(L)'
;MPENFNPRQMLQAAFETEEAACRLFSSFIESSPDEALKKIWQQLDEQSSVHSKVFKQMYEDGDSYLVYEIVSGEYDPYLRSIVPEYISVCKNIEDKIKKPFSTELVAVELAVYFEIEAIITYSALKEYIVPDKLDMLNKIIGDKKKILAKLSACKRKLQKEQG
;
A
#
# COMPACT_ATOMS: atom_id res chain seq x y z
N MET A 1 12.70 -0.65 -14.64
CA MET A 1 12.15 -1.80 -13.90
C MET A 1 12.78 -3.07 -14.43
N PRO A 2 13.28 -3.96 -13.57
CA PRO A 2 13.88 -5.20 -14.06
C PRO A 2 12.80 -6.02 -14.80
N GLU A 3 13.17 -6.60 -15.94
CA GLU A 3 12.28 -7.47 -16.70
C GLU A 3 11.84 -8.71 -15.90
N ASN A 4 12.52 -8.96 -14.79
CA ASN A 4 12.45 -10.17 -13.98
C ASN A 4 11.91 -9.88 -12.57
N PHE A 5 10.75 -9.22 -12.48
CA PHE A 5 10.15 -8.92 -11.19
C PHE A 5 9.60 -10.22 -10.57
N ASN A 6 10.21 -10.69 -9.49
CA ASN A 6 9.80 -11.90 -8.80
C ASN A 6 9.04 -11.58 -7.50
N PRO A 7 8.36 -12.58 -6.87
CA PRO A 7 7.60 -12.34 -5.65
C PRO A 7 8.41 -11.76 -4.49
N ARG A 8 9.69 -12.09 -4.37
CA ARG A 8 10.55 -11.53 -3.32
C ARG A 8 10.75 -10.03 -3.54
N GLN A 9 10.95 -9.61 -4.80
CA GLN A 9 11.03 -8.18 -5.14
C GLN A 9 9.70 -7.46 -4.88
N MET A 10 8.57 -8.16 -5.03
CA MET A 10 7.27 -7.61 -4.65
C MET A 10 7.18 -7.36 -3.13
N LEU A 11 7.71 -8.26 -2.31
CA LEU A 11 7.77 -8.06 -0.86
C LEU A 11 8.63 -6.85 -0.51
N GLN A 12 9.75 -6.67 -1.21
CA GLN A 12 10.62 -5.50 -1.04
C GLN A 12 9.86 -4.22 -1.41
N ALA A 13 9.21 -4.20 -2.56
CA ALA A 13 8.41 -3.06 -3.01
C ALA A 13 7.29 -2.76 -2.00
N ALA A 14 6.66 -3.80 -1.44
CA ALA A 14 5.59 -3.64 -0.46
C ALA A 14 6.09 -2.96 0.82
N PHE A 15 7.20 -3.43 1.41
CA PHE A 15 7.66 -2.80 2.64
C PHE A 15 8.21 -1.38 2.41
N GLU A 16 8.87 -1.14 1.29
CA GLU A 16 9.38 0.20 0.95
C GLU A 16 8.23 1.18 0.70
N THR A 17 7.17 0.74 0.02
CA THR A 17 5.99 1.56 -0.23
C THR A 17 5.22 1.87 1.05
N GLU A 18 5.07 0.89 1.94
CA GLU A 18 4.42 1.11 3.24
C GLU A 18 5.24 2.07 4.12
N GLU A 19 6.57 2.00 4.09
CA GLU A 19 7.43 2.95 4.79
C GLU A 19 7.25 4.38 4.25
N ALA A 20 7.19 4.52 2.94
CA ALA A 20 6.96 5.81 2.29
C ALA A 20 5.57 6.36 2.64
N ALA A 21 4.56 5.49 2.64
CA ALA A 21 3.18 5.84 3.02
C ALA A 21 3.12 6.32 4.48
N CYS A 22 3.84 5.66 5.37
CA CYS A 22 3.93 6.05 6.78
C CYS A 22 4.43 7.50 6.91
N ARG A 23 5.50 7.85 6.20
CA ARG A 23 6.04 9.22 6.19
C ARG A 23 5.02 10.23 5.62
N LEU A 24 4.32 9.84 4.56
CA LEU A 24 3.30 10.69 3.95
C LEU A 24 2.15 10.97 4.92
N PHE A 25 1.61 9.92 5.53
CA PHE A 25 0.49 10.05 6.46
C PHE A 25 0.88 10.84 7.73
N SER A 26 2.12 10.68 8.21
CA SER A 26 2.65 11.51 9.30
C SER A 26 2.62 13.00 8.93
N SER A 27 2.99 13.33 7.68
CA SER A 27 2.95 14.72 7.22
C SER A 27 1.51 15.25 7.14
N PHE A 28 0.56 14.41 6.77
CA PHE A 28 -0.85 14.78 6.71
C PHE A 28 -1.43 15.05 8.11
N ILE A 29 -1.00 14.31 9.12
CA ILE A 29 -1.41 14.55 10.51
C ILE A 29 -1.07 15.97 10.93
N GLU A 30 0.15 16.42 10.61
CA GLU A 30 0.61 17.77 10.98
C GLU A 30 -0.13 18.88 10.26
N SER A 31 -0.54 18.63 9.01
CA SER A 31 -1.11 19.67 8.13
C SER A 31 -2.63 19.71 8.11
N SER A 32 -3.31 18.68 8.60
CA SER A 32 -4.78 18.59 8.49
C SER A 32 -5.45 19.39 9.59
N PRO A 33 -6.33 20.35 9.26
CA PRO A 33 -7.08 21.10 10.28
C PRO A 33 -8.28 20.34 10.83
N ASP A 34 -8.78 19.34 10.13
CA ASP A 34 -9.98 18.57 10.50
C ASP A 34 -9.58 17.42 11.44
N GLU A 35 -10.13 17.44 12.67
CA GLU A 35 -9.81 16.42 13.68
C GLU A 35 -10.28 15.01 13.29
N ALA A 36 -11.41 14.89 12.60
CA ALA A 36 -11.92 13.61 12.12
C ALA A 36 -10.98 13.00 11.07
N LEU A 37 -10.51 13.83 10.15
CA LEU A 37 -9.56 13.40 9.12
C LEU A 37 -8.18 13.09 9.72
N LYS A 38 -7.73 13.87 10.71
CA LYS A 38 -6.50 13.59 11.44
C LYS A 38 -6.50 12.19 12.04
N LYS A 39 -7.61 11.75 12.61
CA LYS A 39 -7.73 10.40 13.19
C LYS A 39 -7.55 9.32 12.12
N ILE A 40 -8.06 9.56 10.91
CA ILE A 40 -7.88 8.66 9.78
C ILE A 40 -6.40 8.59 9.39
N TRP A 41 -5.73 9.76 9.29
CA TRP A 41 -4.29 9.80 8.99
C TRP A 41 -3.46 9.08 10.05
N GLN A 42 -3.81 9.23 11.33
CA GLN A 42 -3.15 8.52 12.43
C GLN A 42 -3.33 7.01 12.30
N GLN A 43 -4.53 6.56 11.96
CA GLN A 43 -4.83 5.14 11.75
C GLN A 43 -4.04 4.57 10.56
N LEU A 44 -3.96 5.31 9.46
CA LEU A 44 -3.18 4.93 8.28
C LEU A 44 -1.69 4.87 8.58
N ASP A 45 -1.18 5.84 9.33
CA ASP A 45 0.22 5.88 9.75
C ASP A 45 0.58 4.63 10.57
N GLU A 46 -0.23 4.32 11.57
CA GLU A 46 -0.05 3.12 12.41
C GLU A 46 -0.13 1.83 11.60
N GLN A 47 -1.11 1.71 10.70
CA GLN A 47 -1.27 0.55 9.84
C GLN A 47 -0.07 0.37 8.92
N SER A 48 0.37 1.44 8.25
CA SER A 48 1.51 1.38 7.33
C SER A 48 2.78 0.98 8.07
N SER A 49 2.98 1.46 9.29
CA SER A 49 4.12 1.07 10.12
C SER A 49 4.10 -0.43 10.43
N VAL A 50 2.95 -0.96 10.83
CA VAL A 50 2.80 -2.40 11.13
C VAL A 50 2.96 -3.24 9.86
N HIS A 51 2.31 -2.84 8.77
CA HIS A 51 2.37 -3.57 7.50
C HIS A 51 3.79 -3.60 6.93
N SER A 52 4.50 -2.49 7.01
CA SER A 52 5.90 -2.39 6.58
C SER A 52 6.77 -3.43 7.30
N LYS A 53 6.62 -3.53 8.62
CA LYS A 53 7.39 -4.49 9.42
C LYS A 53 7.07 -5.94 9.05
N VAL A 54 5.80 -6.25 8.80
CA VAL A 54 5.37 -7.59 8.37
C VAL A 54 5.98 -7.93 7.02
N PHE A 55 5.90 -7.04 6.04
CA PHE A 55 6.48 -7.28 4.72
C PHE A 55 8.00 -7.39 4.76
N LYS A 56 8.66 -6.60 5.60
CA LYS A 56 10.10 -6.68 5.78
C LYS A 56 10.51 -8.05 6.34
N GLN A 57 9.75 -8.55 7.33
CA GLN A 57 9.97 -9.88 7.87
C GLN A 57 9.78 -10.96 6.81
N MET A 58 8.72 -10.86 6.00
CA MET A 58 8.49 -11.79 4.88
C MET A 58 9.63 -11.75 3.86
N TYR A 59 10.15 -10.57 3.58
CA TYR A 59 11.28 -10.39 2.66
C TYR A 59 12.55 -11.03 3.21
N GLU A 60 12.86 -10.79 4.47
CA GLU A 60 14.07 -11.33 5.12
C GLU A 60 13.99 -12.85 5.25
N ASP A 61 12.81 -13.41 5.53
CA ASP A 61 12.57 -14.85 5.64
C ASP A 61 11.93 -15.44 4.38
N GLY A 62 12.26 -14.88 3.21
CA GLY A 62 11.62 -15.24 1.93
C GLY A 62 11.50 -16.72 1.67
N ASP A 63 12.53 -17.51 2.02
CA ASP A 63 12.51 -18.95 1.83
C ASP A 63 11.43 -19.67 2.64
N SER A 64 11.00 -19.09 3.77
CA SER A 64 9.94 -19.63 4.63
C SER A 64 8.55 -19.22 4.20
N TYR A 65 8.41 -18.10 3.50
CA TYR A 65 7.12 -17.51 3.12
C TYR A 65 6.73 -17.79 1.68
N LEU A 66 7.70 -17.84 0.76
CA LEU A 66 7.43 -17.94 -0.67
C LEU A 66 7.37 -19.40 -1.13
N VAL A 67 6.44 -19.67 -2.03
CA VAL A 67 6.32 -20.99 -2.68
C VAL A 67 7.49 -21.18 -3.64
N TYR A 68 8.16 -22.33 -3.54
CA TYR A 68 9.38 -22.65 -4.28
C TYR A 68 9.18 -22.93 -5.77
N GLU A 69 7.95 -23.14 -6.21
CA GLU A 69 7.62 -23.62 -7.54
C GLU A 69 7.63 -22.57 -8.65
N ILE A 70 8.19 -21.38 -8.36
CA ILE A 70 8.29 -20.35 -9.38
C ILE A 70 9.52 -20.66 -10.21
N VAL A 71 9.29 -21.26 -11.36
CA VAL A 71 10.34 -21.57 -12.32
C VAL A 71 10.97 -20.26 -12.77
N SER A 72 12.29 -20.14 -12.64
CA SER A 72 13.02 -18.95 -13.08
C SER A 72 12.76 -18.71 -14.57
N GLY A 73 12.18 -17.55 -14.90
CA GLY A 73 11.88 -17.17 -16.27
C GLY A 73 10.40 -17.20 -16.64
N GLU A 74 9.53 -17.83 -15.84
CA GLU A 74 8.10 -17.75 -16.05
C GLU A 74 7.51 -16.60 -15.21
N TYR A 75 7.02 -15.56 -15.89
CA TYR A 75 6.38 -14.42 -15.26
C TYR A 75 4.89 -14.54 -15.44
N ASP A 76 4.16 -14.39 -14.34
CA ASP A 76 2.73 -14.23 -14.38
C ASP A 76 2.41 -12.95 -15.17
N PRO A 77 1.72 -13.04 -16.34
CA PRO A 77 1.35 -11.85 -17.10
C PRO A 77 0.51 -10.85 -16.31
N TYR A 78 -0.27 -11.34 -15.34
CA TYR A 78 -1.06 -10.48 -14.47
C TYR A 78 -0.17 -9.61 -13.58
N LEU A 79 0.88 -10.19 -12.97
CA LEU A 79 1.85 -9.43 -12.19
C LEU A 79 2.54 -8.35 -13.03
N ARG A 80 2.89 -8.68 -14.27
CA ARG A 80 3.48 -7.70 -15.19
C ARG A 80 2.55 -6.51 -15.45
N SER A 81 1.26 -6.75 -15.39
CA SER A 81 0.26 -5.70 -15.63
C SER A 81 0.07 -4.79 -14.42
N ILE A 82 0.11 -5.32 -13.19
CA ILE A 82 -0.22 -4.56 -11.98
C ILE A 82 0.99 -3.95 -11.28
N VAL A 83 2.16 -4.57 -11.36
CA VAL A 83 3.36 -4.11 -10.64
C VAL A 83 3.82 -2.72 -11.07
N PRO A 84 3.85 -2.36 -12.37
CA PRO A 84 4.23 -1.01 -12.76
C PRO A 84 3.32 0.08 -12.17
N GLU A 85 2.03 -0.20 -12.05
CA GLU A 85 1.07 0.72 -11.43
C GLU A 85 1.35 0.91 -9.94
N TYR A 86 1.65 -0.18 -9.25
CA TYR A 86 2.01 -0.13 -7.83
C TYR A 86 3.31 0.66 -7.59
N ILE A 87 4.31 0.45 -8.42
CA ILE A 87 5.58 1.21 -8.38
C ILE A 87 5.33 2.69 -8.66
N SER A 88 4.44 3.01 -9.60
CA SER A 88 4.04 4.38 -9.90
C SER A 88 3.41 5.06 -8.68
N VAL A 89 2.58 4.34 -7.91
CA VAL A 89 2.01 4.85 -6.66
C VAL A 89 3.11 5.19 -5.66
N CYS A 90 4.10 4.31 -5.51
CA CYS A 90 5.24 4.54 -4.62
C CYS A 90 5.98 5.83 -4.99
N LYS A 91 6.21 6.02 -6.28
CA LYS A 91 6.87 7.21 -6.81
C LYS A 91 6.06 8.47 -6.52
N ASN A 92 4.74 8.41 -6.69
CA ASN A 92 3.85 9.53 -6.39
C ASN A 92 3.87 9.87 -4.89
N ILE A 93 3.91 8.88 -4.03
CA ILE A 93 4.03 9.09 -2.58
C ILE A 93 5.34 9.80 -2.25
N GLU A 94 6.46 9.36 -2.81
CA GLU A 94 7.77 9.97 -2.58
C GLU A 94 7.79 11.44 -3.05
N ASP A 95 7.21 11.73 -4.21
CA ASP A 95 7.13 13.08 -4.75
C ASP A 95 6.27 13.99 -3.86
N LYS A 96 5.18 13.46 -3.31
CA LYS A 96 4.26 14.21 -2.45
C LYS A 96 4.83 14.49 -1.05
N ILE A 97 5.70 13.64 -0.54
CA ILE A 97 6.42 13.90 0.72
C ILE A 97 7.27 15.16 0.62
N LYS A 98 7.82 15.42 -0.56
CA LYS A 98 8.70 16.59 -0.81
C LYS A 98 7.94 17.88 -0.99
N LYS A 99 6.63 17.85 -1.23
CA LYS A 99 5.79 19.02 -1.51
C LYS A 99 4.53 18.98 -0.66
N PRO A 100 4.08 20.10 -0.07
CA PRO A 100 2.79 20.13 0.63
C PRO A 100 1.66 19.85 -0.37
N PHE A 101 0.66 19.10 0.08
CA PHE A 101 -0.54 18.87 -0.74
C PHE A 101 -1.39 20.16 -0.75
N SER A 102 -2.08 20.38 -1.88
CA SER A 102 -2.84 21.61 -2.10
C SER A 102 -4.18 21.66 -1.37
N THR A 103 -4.84 20.52 -1.18
CA THR A 103 -6.13 20.41 -0.49
C THR A 103 -6.27 19.06 0.21
N GLU A 104 -7.16 19.01 1.19
CA GLU A 104 -7.49 17.74 1.86
C GLU A 104 -8.08 16.71 0.89
N LEU A 105 -8.87 17.17 -0.10
CA LEU A 105 -9.41 16.27 -1.14
C LEU A 105 -8.29 15.58 -1.91
N VAL A 106 -7.26 16.32 -2.31
CA VAL A 106 -6.09 15.74 -3.02
C VAL A 106 -5.39 14.69 -2.14
N ALA A 107 -5.22 14.99 -0.86
CA ALA A 107 -4.60 14.04 0.09
C ALA A 107 -5.44 12.76 0.21
N VAL A 108 -6.76 12.90 0.34
CA VAL A 108 -7.67 11.74 0.43
C VAL A 108 -7.67 10.93 -0.87
N GLU A 109 -7.68 11.58 -2.03
CA GLU A 109 -7.62 10.90 -3.32
C GLU A 109 -6.33 10.10 -3.48
N LEU A 110 -5.20 10.66 -3.05
CA LEU A 110 -3.92 9.94 -3.08
C LEU A 110 -3.95 8.72 -2.16
N ALA A 111 -4.51 8.85 -0.97
CA ALA A 111 -4.65 7.74 -0.03
C ALA A 111 -5.57 6.64 -0.58
N VAL A 112 -6.70 7.01 -1.19
CA VAL A 112 -7.63 6.07 -1.84
C VAL A 112 -6.91 5.30 -2.95
N TYR A 113 -6.18 6.01 -3.80
CA TYR A 113 -5.43 5.39 -4.89
C TYR A 113 -4.40 4.40 -4.36
N PHE A 114 -3.63 4.80 -3.34
CA PHE A 114 -2.64 3.93 -2.71
C PHE A 114 -3.29 2.65 -2.16
N GLU A 115 -4.39 2.78 -1.42
CA GLU A 115 -5.06 1.62 -0.82
C GLU A 115 -5.61 0.66 -1.89
N ILE A 116 -6.19 1.17 -2.96
CA ILE A 116 -6.70 0.35 -4.06
C ILE A 116 -5.56 -0.43 -4.73
N GLU A 117 -4.48 0.25 -5.10
CA GLU A 117 -3.34 -0.40 -5.76
C GLU A 117 -2.66 -1.41 -4.83
N ALA A 118 -2.56 -1.11 -3.55
CA ALA A 118 -2.01 -2.04 -2.56
C ALA A 118 -2.89 -3.29 -2.43
N ILE A 119 -4.21 -3.15 -2.34
CA ILE A 119 -5.13 -4.27 -2.25
C ILE A 119 -5.00 -5.19 -3.47
N ILE A 120 -4.96 -4.62 -4.68
CA ILE A 120 -4.80 -5.38 -5.93
C ILE A 120 -3.48 -6.16 -5.91
N THR A 121 -2.38 -5.46 -5.59
CA THR A 121 -1.04 -6.03 -5.61
C THR A 121 -0.88 -7.13 -4.55
N TYR A 122 -1.33 -6.87 -3.32
CA TYR A 122 -1.20 -7.83 -2.22
C TYR A 122 -2.12 -9.05 -2.45
N SER A 123 -3.27 -8.86 -3.06
CA SER A 123 -4.16 -9.97 -3.42
C SER A 123 -3.52 -10.90 -4.44
N ALA A 124 -2.80 -10.35 -5.41
CA ALA A 124 -2.05 -11.14 -6.39
C ALA A 124 -0.89 -11.87 -5.73
N LEU A 125 -0.27 -11.28 -4.70
CA LEU A 125 0.86 -11.89 -3.98
C LEU A 125 0.44 -13.16 -3.22
N LYS A 126 -0.84 -13.34 -2.90
CA LYS A 126 -1.33 -14.54 -2.18
C LYS A 126 -0.95 -15.85 -2.86
N GLU A 127 -0.91 -15.88 -4.18
CA GLU A 127 -0.58 -17.09 -4.94
C GLU A 127 0.86 -17.57 -4.71
N TYR A 128 1.72 -16.67 -4.25
CA TYR A 128 3.14 -16.93 -4.07
C TYR A 128 3.53 -17.14 -2.60
N ILE A 129 2.58 -17.02 -1.68
CA ILE A 129 2.80 -17.21 -0.25
C ILE A 129 2.36 -18.63 0.14
N VAL A 130 3.18 -19.31 0.96
CA VAL A 130 2.81 -20.64 1.46
C VAL A 130 1.51 -20.57 2.28
N PRO A 131 0.61 -21.59 2.15
CA PRO A 131 -0.73 -21.51 2.73
C PRO A 131 -0.79 -21.22 4.23
N ASP A 132 0.14 -21.75 5.02
CA ASP A 132 0.19 -21.54 6.47
C ASP A 132 0.64 -20.14 6.88
N LYS A 133 1.11 -19.31 5.94
CA LYS A 133 1.53 -17.93 6.17
C LYS A 133 0.56 -16.89 5.61
N LEU A 134 -0.51 -17.33 4.96
CA LEU A 134 -1.49 -16.44 4.32
C LEU A 134 -2.28 -15.57 5.30
N ASP A 135 -2.43 -15.99 6.55
CA ASP A 135 -3.23 -15.26 7.54
C ASP A 135 -2.73 -13.82 7.75
N MET A 136 -1.42 -13.64 7.78
CA MET A 136 -0.80 -12.30 7.95
C MET A 136 -1.15 -11.39 6.77
N LEU A 137 -1.03 -11.91 5.55
CA LEU A 137 -1.34 -11.15 4.33
C LEU A 137 -2.83 -10.87 4.22
N ASN A 138 -3.67 -11.83 4.54
CA ASN A 138 -5.13 -11.64 4.55
C ASN A 138 -5.56 -10.59 5.55
N LYS A 139 -4.90 -10.52 6.71
CA LYS A 139 -5.17 -9.47 7.71
C LYS A 139 -4.81 -8.09 7.18
N ILE A 140 -3.66 -7.95 6.55
CA ILE A 140 -3.22 -6.68 5.93
C ILE A 140 -4.26 -6.22 4.89
N ILE A 141 -4.66 -7.12 4.00
CA ILE A 141 -5.66 -6.82 2.96
C ILE A 141 -7.00 -6.42 3.59
N GLY A 142 -7.43 -7.13 4.63
CA GLY A 142 -8.65 -6.81 5.36
C GLY A 142 -8.62 -5.42 6.01
N ASP A 143 -7.49 -5.07 6.64
CA ASP A 143 -7.29 -3.75 7.24
C ASP A 143 -7.40 -2.65 6.18
N LYS A 144 -6.76 -2.86 5.02
CA LYS A 144 -6.79 -1.89 3.92
C LYS A 144 -8.19 -1.73 3.33
N LYS A 145 -8.96 -2.82 3.21
CA LYS A 145 -10.36 -2.74 2.74
C LYS A 145 -11.23 -1.90 3.69
N LYS A 146 -11.03 -2.06 4.99
CA LYS A 146 -11.78 -1.30 6.00
C LYS A 146 -11.45 0.18 5.95
N ILE A 147 -10.17 0.52 5.88
CA ILE A 147 -9.75 1.93 5.85
C ILE A 147 -10.14 2.58 4.51
N LEU A 148 -10.11 1.82 3.41
CA LEU A 148 -10.55 2.31 2.11
C LEU A 148 -12.02 2.75 2.15
N ALA A 149 -12.88 2.00 2.83
CA ALA A 149 -14.28 2.37 3.00
C ALA A 149 -14.42 3.71 3.73
N LYS A 150 -13.64 3.94 4.77
CA LYS A 150 -13.61 5.21 5.51
C LYS A 150 -13.10 6.36 4.64
N LEU A 151 -12.04 6.14 3.90
CA LEU A 151 -11.47 7.13 2.98
C LEU A 151 -12.44 7.50 1.87
N SER A 152 -13.14 6.52 1.30
CA SER A 152 -14.13 6.76 0.25
C SER A 152 -15.30 7.60 0.78
N ALA A 153 -15.73 7.38 2.01
CA ALA A 153 -16.75 8.19 2.65
C ALA A 153 -16.28 9.65 2.84
N CYS A 154 -15.03 9.84 3.28
CA CYS A 154 -14.42 11.16 3.41
C CYS A 154 -14.31 11.86 2.06
N LYS A 155 -13.91 11.13 1.02
CA LYS A 155 -13.81 11.67 -0.34
C LYS A 155 -15.15 12.21 -0.81
N ARG A 156 -16.21 11.44 -0.64
CA ARG A 156 -17.58 11.87 -1.03
C ARG A 156 -18.01 13.11 -0.27
N LYS A 157 -17.74 13.17 1.04
CA LYS A 157 -18.06 14.33 1.87
C LYS A 157 -17.33 15.59 1.39
N LEU A 158 -16.03 15.48 1.15
CA LEU A 158 -15.21 16.60 0.67
C LEU A 158 -15.64 17.06 -0.72
N GLN A 159 -16.01 16.16 -1.61
CA GLN A 159 -16.53 16.50 -2.94
C GLN A 159 -17.84 17.28 -2.85
N LYS A 160 -18.73 16.94 -1.93
CA LYS A 160 -19.99 17.67 -1.71
C LYS A 160 -19.75 19.09 -1.18
N GLU A 161 -18.76 19.25 -0.30
CA GLU A 161 -18.41 20.56 0.27
C GLU A 161 -17.83 21.51 -0.79
N GLN A 162 -17.21 20.97 -1.85
CA GLN A 162 -16.64 21.75 -2.95
C GLN A 162 -17.60 21.99 -4.11
N GLY A 163 -18.72 21.26 -4.14
CA GLY A 163 -19.75 21.41 -5.18
C GLY A 163 -20.79 22.46 -4.79
#